data_1578cdf3afd4ce039ba22173914cad81
#
_entry.id   1578cdf3afd4ce039ba22173914cad81
#
_cell.length_a   1.000
_cell.length_b   1.000
_cell.length_c   1.000
_cell.angle_alpha   90.00
_cell.angle_beta   90.00
_cell.angle_gamma   90.00
#
_symmetry.space_group_name_H-M   'P 1'
#
loop_
_entity.id
_entity.type
_entity.pdbx_description
1 polymer ?
#
loop_
_entity_poly.entity_id
_entity_poly.type
_entity_poly.pdbx_seq_one_letter_code
_entity_poly.pdbx_strand_id
1 'polypeptide(L)'
;MAKTYSWSTDAEEVRRLFTLTFDDLHFLEPLRADAQRLYRALVLVWARVERTLVSDPSSIPEEVITHVSRQLSLKPSVLSQLRNHPSARSATFEAVRKHLDVRGWQEADAEQLSAYLIEKVSHTGNPSALFDAATDWMVRVGVLRREARDDH
;
A
#
# COMPACT_ATOMS: atom_id res chain seq x y z
N MET A 1 -2.25 17.20 -10.04
CA MET A 1 -1.84 17.62 -8.69
C MET A 1 -1.01 16.52 -8.05
N ALA A 2 0.16 16.86 -7.56
CA ALA A 2 1.04 15.87 -6.91
C ALA A 2 0.43 15.44 -5.58
N LYS A 3 0.39 14.13 -5.34
CA LYS A 3 -0.02 13.61 -4.05
C LYS A 3 1.04 13.91 -3.01
N THR A 4 0.61 14.25 -1.81
CA THR A 4 1.50 14.49 -0.69
C THR A 4 1.51 13.23 0.20
N TYR A 5 2.70 12.75 0.48
CA TYR A 5 2.91 11.61 1.38
C TYR A 5 3.56 12.11 2.68
N SER A 6 3.41 11.34 3.75
CA SER A 6 4.08 11.63 5.01
C SER A 6 5.58 11.30 4.96
N TRP A 7 6.04 10.75 3.84
CA TRP A 7 7.43 10.36 3.63
C TRP A 7 7.96 11.00 2.33
N SER A 8 9.26 11.07 2.21
CA SER A 8 9.95 11.65 1.05
C SER A 8 10.27 10.56 0.03
N THR A 9 10.24 10.92 -1.26
CA THR A 9 10.63 10.00 -2.33
C THR A 9 12.15 9.92 -2.53
N ASP A 10 12.96 10.51 -1.64
CA ASP A 10 14.40 10.34 -1.75
C ASP A 10 14.80 8.88 -1.50
N ALA A 11 15.99 8.51 -2.02
CA ALA A 11 16.41 7.11 -2.05
C ALA A 11 16.52 6.49 -0.67
N GLU A 12 16.94 7.25 0.32
CA GLU A 12 17.13 6.75 1.68
C GLU A 12 15.80 6.43 2.34
N GLU A 13 14.82 7.33 2.22
CA GLU A 13 13.49 7.14 2.80
C GLU A 13 12.75 6.00 2.12
N VAL A 14 12.83 5.91 0.79
CA VAL A 14 12.23 4.81 0.03
C VAL A 14 12.84 3.48 0.48
N ARG A 15 14.15 3.43 0.66
CA ARG A 15 14.82 2.21 1.11
C ARG A 15 14.34 1.81 2.50
N ARG A 16 14.20 2.77 3.39
CA ARG A 16 13.75 2.52 4.76
C ARG A 16 12.36 1.94 4.82
N LEU A 17 11.44 2.46 4.01
CA LEU A 17 10.02 2.13 4.11
C LEU A 17 9.59 0.96 3.21
N PHE A 18 10.22 0.78 2.06
CA PHE A 18 9.75 -0.12 1.03
C PHE A 18 10.68 -1.30 0.74
N THR A 19 11.54 -1.63 1.69
CA THR A 19 12.40 -2.81 1.54
C THR A 19 11.63 -4.07 1.92
N LEU A 20 11.72 -5.09 1.04
CA LEU A 20 11.09 -6.38 1.26
C LEU A 20 11.84 -7.13 2.35
N THR A 21 11.10 -7.73 3.28
CA THR A 21 11.68 -8.59 4.31
C THR A 21 11.93 -9.99 3.74
N PHE A 22 12.63 -10.81 4.51
CA PHE A 22 12.83 -12.21 4.14
C PHE A 22 11.50 -12.94 3.98
N ASP A 23 10.55 -12.69 4.89
CA ASP A 23 9.21 -13.27 4.81
C ASP A 23 8.46 -12.79 3.57
N ASP A 24 8.65 -11.53 3.18
CA ASP A 24 8.04 -10.99 1.97
C ASP A 24 8.54 -11.71 0.73
N LEU A 25 9.85 -11.95 0.64
CA LEU A 25 10.43 -12.67 -0.48
C LEU A 25 9.90 -14.10 -0.58
N HIS A 26 9.75 -14.75 0.56
CA HIS A 26 9.17 -16.09 0.63
C HIS A 26 7.70 -16.09 0.19
N PHE A 27 6.95 -15.08 0.59
CA PHE A 27 5.55 -14.89 0.19
C PHE A 27 5.41 -14.76 -1.34
N LEU A 28 6.39 -14.12 -2.00
CA LEU A 28 6.35 -13.89 -3.45
C LEU A 28 6.89 -15.08 -4.26
N GLU A 29 7.61 -15.99 -3.62
CA GLU A 29 8.31 -17.09 -4.28
C GLU A 29 7.41 -17.97 -5.14
N PRO A 30 6.17 -18.32 -4.75
CA PRO A 30 5.32 -19.18 -5.59
C PRO A 30 4.90 -18.56 -6.91
N LEU A 31 5.01 -17.25 -7.07
CA LEU A 31 4.60 -16.57 -8.29
C LEU A 31 5.69 -16.72 -9.35
N ARG A 32 5.32 -17.26 -10.52
CA ARG A 32 6.27 -17.54 -11.59
C ARG A 32 6.41 -16.40 -12.60
N ALA A 33 5.31 -15.70 -12.88
CA ALA A 33 5.33 -14.58 -13.83
C ALA A 33 5.93 -13.34 -13.18
N ASP A 34 6.94 -12.77 -13.83
CA ASP A 34 7.66 -11.61 -13.32
C ASP A 34 6.73 -10.42 -13.07
N ALA A 35 5.81 -10.15 -14.00
CA ALA A 35 4.87 -9.05 -13.85
C ALA A 35 3.97 -9.22 -12.62
N GLN A 36 3.48 -10.44 -12.39
CA GLN A 36 2.64 -10.72 -11.23
C GLN A 36 3.44 -10.65 -9.93
N ARG A 37 4.66 -11.12 -9.95
CA ARG A 37 5.53 -11.03 -8.77
C ARG A 37 5.80 -9.59 -8.39
N LEU A 38 6.14 -8.76 -9.37
CA LEU A 38 6.39 -7.34 -9.10
C LEU A 38 5.11 -6.63 -8.65
N TYR A 39 3.98 -6.91 -9.30
CA TYR A 39 2.71 -6.31 -8.91
C TYR A 39 2.35 -6.65 -7.46
N ARG A 40 2.44 -7.92 -7.09
CA ARG A 40 2.10 -8.35 -5.73
C ARG A 40 3.05 -7.72 -4.71
N ALA A 41 4.33 -7.61 -5.04
CA ALA A 41 5.30 -6.95 -4.16
C ALA A 41 4.96 -5.48 -3.96
N LEU A 42 4.57 -4.79 -5.03
CA LEU A 42 4.19 -3.38 -4.95
C LEU A 42 2.92 -3.19 -4.13
N VAL A 43 1.91 -4.03 -4.33
CA VAL A 43 0.67 -3.98 -3.54
C VAL A 43 1.01 -4.21 -2.05
N LEU A 44 1.88 -5.15 -1.76
CA LEU A 44 2.28 -5.47 -0.39
C LEU A 44 2.96 -4.30 0.31
N VAL A 45 4.03 -3.75 -0.30
CA VAL A 45 4.78 -2.67 0.35
C VAL A 45 3.94 -1.40 0.44
N TRP A 46 3.11 -1.13 -0.57
CA TRP A 46 2.24 0.04 -0.55
C TRP A 46 1.18 -0.08 0.55
N ALA A 47 0.57 -1.26 0.68
CA ALA A 47 -0.41 -1.51 1.73
C ALA A 47 0.21 -1.37 3.13
N ARG A 48 1.45 -1.81 3.28
CA ARG A 48 2.15 -1.72 4.57
C ARG A 48 2.39 -0.28 4.98
N VAL A 49 2.79 0.58 4.05
CA VAL A 49 3.15 1.98 4.34
C VAL A 49 1.92 2.89 4.28
N GLU A 50 1.14 2.80 3.21
CA GLU A 50 0.02 3.69 2.96
C GLU A 50 -1.33 3.16 3.46
N ARG A 51 -1.37 1.92 3.91
CA ARG A 51 -2.57 1.27 4.43
C ARG A 51 -3.70 1.25 3.41
N THR A 52 -3.35 1.10 2.13
CA THR A 52 -4.29 1.10 1.00
C THR A 52 -3.89 0.03 0.01
N LEU A 53 -4.86 -0.73 -0.51
CA LEU A 53 -4.63 -1.66 -1.60
C LEU A 53 -4.74 -0.88 -2.92
N VAL A 54 -3.73 -1.01 -3.77
CA VAL A 54 -3.66 -0.27 -5.03
C VAL A 54 -4.00 -1.19 -6.20
N SER A 55 -4.97 -0.79 -7.04
CA SER A 55 -5.38 -1.57 -8.21
C SER A 55 -4.41 -1.37 -9.37
N ASP A 56 -4.02 -0.12 -9.60
CA ASP A 56 -3.15 0.26 -10.71
C ASP A 56 -1.77 0.59 -10.19
N PRO A 57 -0.77 -0.25 -10.47
CA PRO A 57 0.58 -0.02 -9.97
C PRO A 57 1.22 1.25 -10.50
N SER A 58 0.72 1.81 -11.62
CA SER A 58 1.27 3.06 -12.16
C SER A 58 0.99 4.27 -11.27
N SER A 59 0.07 4.14 -10.31
CA SER A 59 -0.19 5.20 -9.34
C SER A 59 0.87 5.27 -8.24
N ILE A 60 1.72 4.26 -8.13
CA ILE A 60 2.81 4.23 -7.16
C ILE A 60 3.98 5.06 -7.70
N PRO A 61 4.65 5.88 -6.87
CA PRO A 61 5.78 6.65 -7.33
C PRO A 61 6.87 5.79 -7.97
N GLU A 62 7.48 6.30 -9.04
CA GLU A 62 8.50 5.58 -9.81
C GLU A 62 9.67 5.14 -8.93
N GLU A 63 10.04 5.95 -7.96
CA GLU A 63 11.15 5.66 -7.05
C GLU A 63 10.89 4.39 -6.24
N VAL A 64 9.63 4.18 -5.83
CA VAL A 64 9.22 2.98 -5.10
C VAL A 64 9.25 1.78 -6.04
N ILE A 65 8.69 1.92 -7.24
CA ILE A 65 8.66 0.85 -8.24
C ILE A 65 10.09 0.40 -8.56
N THR A 66 10.98 1.34 -8.79
CA THR A 66 12.38 1.04 -9.10
C THR A 66 13.07 0.31 -7.95
N HIS A 67 12.85 0.75 -6.73
CA HIS A 67 13.46 0.12 -5.56
C HIS A 67 12.99 -1.32 -5.37
N VAL A 68 11.68 -1.55 -5.47
CA VAL A 68 11.10 -2.90 -5.32
C VAL A 68 11.55 -3.80 -6.46
N SER A 69 11.55 -3.29 -7.69
CA SER A 69 12.01 -4.04 -8.87
C SER A 69 13.46 -4.51 -8.70
N ARG A 70 14.32 -3.62 -8.20
CA ARG A 70 15.73 -3.93 -7.99
C ARG A 70 15.91 -5.06 -6.96
N GLN A 71 15.11 -5.03 -5.89
CA GLN A 71 15.17 -6.09 -4.87
C GLN A 71 14.80 -7.45 -5.43
N LEU A 72 13.93 -7.50 -6.43
CA LEU A 72 13.48 -8.74 -7.08
C LEU A 72 14.34 -9.10 -8.30
N SER A 73 15.33 -8.29 -8.63
CA SER A 73 16.16 -8.46 -9.83
C SER A 73 15.31 -8.41 -11.10
N LEU A 74 14.31 -7.55 -11.11
CA LEU A 74 13.41 -7.36 -12.24
C LEU A 74 13.54 -5.93 -12.77
N LYS A 75 13.17 -5.75 -14.04
CA LYS A 75 13.06 -4.42 -14.63
C LYS A 75 11.66 -3.88 -14.39
N PRO A 76 11.50 -2.58 -14.05
CA PRO A 76 10.17 -2.01 -13.89
C PRO A 76 9.26 -2.21 -15.10
N SER A 77 9.84 -2.29 -16.29
CA SER A 77 9.10 -2.46 -17.54
C SER A 77 8.31 -3.76 -17.61
N VAL A 78 8.60 -4.77 -16.75
CA VAL A 78 7.82 -6.01 -16.76
C VAL A 78 6.34 -5.75 -16.39
N LEU A 79 6.03 -4.64 -15.73
CA LEU A 79 4.65 -4.29 -15.42
C LEU A 79 3.79 -4.10 -16.67
N SER A 80 4.39 -3.76 -17.81
CA SER A 80 3.65 -3.64 -19.06
C SER A 80 3.07 -4.98 -19.54
N GLN A 81 3.58 -6.09 -19.01
CA GLN A 81 3.10 -7.43 -19.34
C GLN A 81 2.01 -7.90 -18.39
N LEU A 82 1.64 -7.08 -17.42
CA LEU A 82 0.65 -7.44 -16.41
C LEU A 82 -0.73 -7.57 -17.04
N ARG A 83 -1.34 -8.74 -16.85
CA ARG A 83 -2.73 -8.97 -17.20
C ARG A 83 -3.52 -9.07 -15.90
N ASN A 84 -4.03 -7.92 -15.48
CA ASN A 84 -4.63 -7.78 -14.17
C ASN A 84 -6.15 -7.89 -14.24
N HIS A 85 -6.64 -9.11 -14.48
CA HIS A 85 -8.07 -9.37 -14.46
C HIS A 85 -8.63 -9.15 -13.05
N PRO A 86 -9.93 -8.79 -12.92
CA PRO A 86 -10.52 -8.56 -11.59
C PRO A 86 -10.34 -9.73 -10.62
N SER A 87 -10.42 -10.97 -11.10
CA SER A 87 -10.23 -12.14 -10.25
C SER A 87 -8.79 -12.26 -9.75
N ALA A 88 -7.81 -11.99 -10.62
CA ALA A 88 -6.40 -12.03 -10.24
C ALA A 88 -6.06 -10.90 -9.26
N ARG A 89 -6.65 -9.73 -9.47
CA ARG A 89 -6.48 -8.59 -8.57
C ARG A 89 -7.05 -8.89 -7.18
N SER A 90 -8.25 -9.47 -7.13
CA SER A 90 -8.87 -9.86 -5.86
C SER A 90 -8.04 -10.90 -5.12
N ALA A 91 -7.47 -11.87 -5.84
CA ALA A 91 -6.60 -12.88 -5.25
C ALA A 91 -5.33 -12.25 -4.67
N THR A 92 -4.75 -11.27 -5.36
CA THR A 92 -3.59 -10.54 -4.87
C THR A 92 -3.93 -9.77 -3.60
N PHE A 93 -5.05 -9.07 -3.59
CA PHE A 93 -5.47 -8.29 -2.43
C PHE A 93 -5.72 -9.18 -1.22
N GLU A 94 -6.38 -10.31 -1.42
CA GLU A 94 -6.62 -11.26 -0.33
C GLU A 94 -5.33 -11.84 0.21
N ALA A 95 -4.40 -12.22 -0.67
CA ALA A 95 -3.10 -12.76 -0.26
C ALA A 95 -2.31 -11.73 0.56
N VAL A 96 -2.32 -10.47 0.12
CA VAL A 96 -1.63 -9.39 0.84
C VAL A 96 -2.27 -9.15 2.21
N ARG A 97 -3.60 -9.13 2.29
CA ARG A 97 -4.27 -8.97 3.58
C ARG A 97 -3.89 -10.08 4.57
N LYS A 98 -3.84 -11.32 4.08
CA LYS A 98 -3.44 -12.46 4.93
C LYS A 98 -1.99 -12.34 5.37
N HIS A 99 -1.11 -11.96 4.47
CA HIS A 99 0.31 -11.83 4.79
C HIS A 99 0.56 -10.74 5.85
N LEU A 100 -0.18 -9.62 5.75
CA LEU A 100 -0.07 -8.53 6.70
C LEU A 100 -0.93 -8.73 7.96
N ASP A 101 -1.76 -9.76 7.97
CA ASP A 101 -2.69 -10.05 9.07
C ASP A 101 -3.61 -8.84 9.34
N VAL A 102 -4.24 -8.36 8.28
CA VAL A 102 -5.15 -7.21 8.34
C VAL A 102 -6.46 -7.54 7.65
N ARG A 103 -7.48 -6.76 7.94
CA ARG A 103 -8.78 -6.88 7.28
C ARG A 103 -9.04 -5.67 6.39
N GLY A 104 -10.00 -5.83 5.48
CA GLY A 104 -10.44 -4.73 4.63
C GLY A 104 -11.29 -3.73 5.40
N TRP A 105 -11.47 -2.57 4.80
CA TRP A 105 -12.29 -1.49 5.35
C TRP A 105 -13.76 -1.92 5.41
N GLN A 106 -14.43 -1.62 6.53
CA GLN A 106 -15.85 -1.86 6.72
C GLN A 106 -16.56 -0.55 7.04
N GLU A 107 -17.87 -0.52 6.86
CA GLU A 107 -18.66 0.69 7.05
C GLU A 107 -18.53 1.26 8.46
N ALA A 108 -18.49 0.41 9.46
CA ALA A 108 -18.33 0.84 10.84
C ALA A 108 -16.99 1.54 11.10
N ASP A 109 -15.98 1.28 10.27
CA ASP A 109 -14.66 1.89 10.42
C ASP A 109 -14.70 3.39 10.18
N ALA A 110 -15.56 3.86 9.27
CA ALA A 110 -15.70 5.28 8.99
C ALA A 110 -16.15 6.05 10.24
N GLU A 111 -17.13 5.51 10.97
CA GLU A 111 -17.63 6.13 12.18
C GLU A 111 -16.57 6.15 13.29
N GLN A 112 -15.89 5.03 13.48
CA GLN A 112 -14.86 4.92 14.52
C GLN A 112 -13.67 5.81 14.22
N LEU A 113 -13.25 5.87 12.96
CA LEU A 113 -12.16 6.74 12.56
C LEU A 113 -12.54 8.21 12.71
N SER A 114 -13.76 8.58 12.30
CA SER A 114 -14.24 9.95 12.46
C SER A 114 -14.23 10.38 13.93
N ALA A 115 -14.70 9.53 14.83
CA ALA A 115 -14.69 9.83 16.25
C ALA A 115 -13.26 10.02 16.77
N TYR A 116 -12.34 9.16 16.33
CA TYR A 116 -10.94 9.27 16.72
C TYR A 116 -10.31 10.57 16.22
N LEU A 117 -10.59 10.96 14.97
CA LEU A 117 -10.03 12.16 14.37
C LEU A 117 -10.61 13.43 14.99
N ILE A 118 -11.90 13.43 15.35
CA ILE A 118 -12.53 14.55 16.03
C ILE A 118 -11.83 14.82 17.37
N GLU A 119 -11.53 13.76 18.10
CA GLU A 119 -10.80 13.89 19.35
C GLU A 119 -9.40 14.47 19.12
N LYS A 120 -8.72 14.04 18.05
CA LYS A 120 -7.38 14.53 17.72
C LYS A 120 -7.39 15.98 17.25
N VAL A 121 -8.44 16.41 16.54
CA VAL A 121 -8.57 17.79 16.05
C VAL A 121 -8.56 18.79 17.20
N SER A 122 -9.14 18.43 18.34
CA SER A 122 -9.16 19.32 19.49
C SER A 122 -7.77 19.58 20.07
N HIS A 123 -6.77 18.78 19.66
CA HIS A 123 -5.40 18.90 20.16
C HIS A 123 -4.41 19.39 19.10
N THR A 124 -4.81 19.44 17.82
CA THR A 124 -3.93 19.88 16.73
C THR A 124 -4.77 20.45 15.59
N GLY A 125 -4.30 21.53 14.99
CA GLY A 125 -4.91 22.10 13.79
C GLY A 125 -4.17 21.74 12.50
N ASN A 126 -3.19 20.83 12.57
CA ASN A 126 -2.34 20.51 11.44
C ASN A 126 -2.94 19.34 10.62
N PRO A 127 -3.32 19.58 9.34
CA PRO A 127 -3.88 18.50 8.49
C PRO A 127 -2.97 17.29 8.33
N SER A 128 -1.64 17.50 8.27
CA SER A 128 -0.68 16.39 8.17
C SER A 128 -0.74 15.49 9.40
N ALA A 129 -0.91 16.09 10.58
CA ALA A 129 -1.05 15.33 11.82
C ALA A 129 -2.32 14.49 11.83
N LEU A 130 -3.40 14.98 11.21
CA LEU A 130 -4.65 14.21 11.10
C LEU A 130 -4.47 13.02 10.18
N PHE A 131 -3.76 13.19 9.08
CA PHE A 131 -3.46 12.08 8.16
C PHE A 131 -2.64 11.01 8.87
N ASP A 132 -1.62 11.42 9.60
CA ASP A 132 -0.77 10.49 10.35
C ASP A 132 -1.57 9.78 11.44
N ALA A 133 -2.48 10.50 12.10
CA ALA A 133 -3.34 9.91 13.12
C ALA A 133 -4.28 8.87 12.53
N ALA A 134 -4.82 9.11 11.32
CA ALA A 134 -5.67 8.15 10.63
C ALA A 134 -4.89 6.88 10.28
N THR A 135 -3.68 7.04 9.78
CA THR A 135 -2.81 5.90 9.45
C THR A 135 -2.47 5.10 10.70
N ASP A 136 -2.13 5.77 11.80
CA ASP A 136 -1.84 5.12 13.07
C ASP A 136 -3.04 4.32 13.59
N TRP A 137 -4.24 4.89 13.45
CA TRP A 137 -5.47 4.21 13.85
C TRP A 137 -5.66 2.93 13.05
N MET A 138 -5.47 3.00 11.71
CA MET A 138 -5.59 1.82 10.85
C MET A 138 -4.58 0.73 11.20
N VAL A 139 -3.35 1.11 11.55
CA VAL A 139 -2.35 0.14 12.00
C VAL A 139 -2.81 -0.54 13.28
N ARG A 140 -3.30 0.24 14.25
CA ARG A 140 -3.73 -0.29 15.55
C ARG A 140 -4.89 -1.25 15.44
N VAL A 141 -5.88 -0.95 14.61
CA VAL A 141 -7.06 -1.81 14.47
C VAL A 141 -6.87 -2.88 13.38
N GLY A 142 -5.74 -2.87 12.67
CA GLY A 142 -5.43 -3.89 11.67
C GLY A 142 -6.30 -3.82 10.44
N VAL A 143 -6.51 -2.61 9.90
CA VAL A 143 -7.39 -2.41 8.75
C VAL A 143 -6.65 -1.69 7.63
N LEU A 144 -7.02 -2.01 6.39
CA LEU A 144 -6.58 -1.29 5.20
C LEU A 144 -7.74 -0.44 4.67
N ARG A 145 -7.45 0.82 4.35
CA ARG A 145 -8.48 1.68 3.78
C ARG A 145 -8.75 1.29 2.32
N ARG A 146 -9.95 1.64 1.85
CA ARG A 146 -10.32 1.45 0.46
C ARG A 146 -9.53 2.42 -0.41
N GLU A 147 -9.04 1.92 -1.54
CA GLU A 147 -8.42 2.78 -2.54
C GLU A 147 -9.43 3.81 -3.03
N ALA A 148 -8.99 5.07 -3.14
CA ALA A 148 -9.85 6.11 -3.70
C ALA A 148 -10.18 5.75 -5.15
N ARG A 149 -11.48 5.61 -5.45
CA ARG A 149 -11.94 5.34 -6.79
C ARG A 149 -12.19 6.64 -7.52
N ASP A 150 -11.60 6.75 -8.70
CA ASP A 150 -12.00 7.78 -9.64
C ASP A 150 -13.23 7.28 -10.39
N ASP A 151 -14.32 7.08 -9.66
CA ASP A 151 -15.56 6.59 -10.21
C ASP A 151 -16.36 7.76 -10.78
N HIS A 152 -16.06 8.07 -11.98
CA HIS A 152 -16.84 9.11 -12.64
C HIS A 152 -17.24 8.69 -14.02
#